data_7cbb2776ded4602b2e9a2634a7a78e73
#
_entry.id   7cbb2776ded4602b2e9a2634a7a78e73
#
_cell.length_a   1.000
_cell.length_b   1.000
_cell.length_c   1.000
_cell.angle_alpha   90.00
_cell.angle_beta   90.00
_cell.angle_gamma   90.00
#
_symmetry.space_group_name_H-M   'P 1'
#
loop_
_entity.id
_entity.type
_entity.pdbx_description
1 polymer ?
#
loop_
_entity_poly.entity_id
_entity_poly.type
_entity_poly.pdbx_seq_one_letter_code
_entity_poly.pdbx_strand_id
1 'polypeptide(L)'
;MEQKQVKLIGLKVLDNNVIKAVELTPDIMSKRLIQIVGESGNGKTTLVESLKTAIGGMNAVAKKDALAPGFLTEAQLTDGEIKIFVGVRKRELTKGERQGDSVVETFLYAKNDEGEMYTPIIDGESATAAKYVKLLTTDLTFSMPALFTENQTVHRKLIESLFKEELDGLGADEVVARIMDCKQERDAARVMCSKAGAFMENFEREGLSEAHLQELSRVDVGKIEADIREAEIERDRILRPADAAYELECNKIREDYQTRLRAAEKAYDAAVTAEKDEKQRLKDEYAEAEKKYNEQEERKTKWAAYYENIKANAETFFYNTEELAKVKEMIEARYKVITSKFTLAKPELAAPAPKFEGDVINTKAELDATKAEEALLKFPEKAVPDTKAVDAKIANLKASKEKAERENELFDRYAKWCAWIEAKGKYEKEINTLRKMYERIDTGVEGLKIVPNATDTDKIEVWIMYDGRYDKDFFLNPNGESRYIFQYSSFQRSAIGVMLQAARLNLKPKALRLAIVDDVAFTQKGLAVLSKLCTDLDVQLITCRTDDIDRSQVKDGEVLMENGEAFFKK
;
A
#
# COMPACT_ATOMS: atom_id res chain seq x y z
N MET A 1 6.95 -13.07 -40.96
CA MET A 1 6.85 -14.44 -40.44
C MET A 1 5.82 -14.40 -39.33
N GLU A 2 4.73 -15.16 -39.45
CA GLU A 2 3.79 -15.33 -38.34
C GLU A 2 4.55 -15.92 -37.16
N GLN A 3 4.51 -15.25 -36.03
CA GLN A 3 5.16 -15.76 -34.82
C GLN A 3 4.39 -17.00 -34.35
N LYS A 4 5.04 -18.16 -34.42
CA LYS A 4 4.45 -19.42 -34.00
C LYS A 4 4.19 -19.40 -32.50
N GLN A 5 2.97 -19.72 -32.16
CA GLN A 5 2.48 -19.70 -30.80
C GLN A 5 2.84 -20.98 -30.06
N VAL A 6 3.43 -20.84 -28.87
CA VAL A 6 3.75 -21.97 -28.00
C VAL A 6 2.49 -22.44 -27.26
N LYS A 7 2.21 -23.74 -27.28
CA LYS A 7 1.07 -24.39 -26.59
C LYS A 7 1.57 -25.47 -25.64
N LEU A 8 0.92 -25.58 -24.50
CA LEU A 8 1.14 -26.67 -23.55
C LEU A 8 0.39 -27.92 -24.04
N ILE A 9 1.10 -29.01 -24.26
CA ILE A 9 0.56 -30.25 -24.80
C ILE A 9 0.76 -31.47 -23.92
N GLY A 10 1.47 -31.34 -22.80
CA GLY A 10 1.68 -32.43 -21.87
C GLY A 10 2.29 -31.97 -20.55
N LEU A 11 2.09 -32.76 -19.53
CA LEU A 11 2.71 -32.57 -18.21
C LEU A 11 3.09 -33.93 -17.63
N LYS A 12 4.35 -34.06 -17.22
CA LYS A 12 4.86 -35.25 -16.51
C LYS A 12 5.32 -34.86 -15.13
N VAL A 13 4.88 -35.59 -14.11
CA VAL A 13 5.23 -35.37 -12.71
C VAL A 13 5.67 -36.71 -12.12
N LEU A 14 6.84 -36.73 -11.49
CA LEU A 14 7.36 -37.88 -10.78
C LEU A 14 7.79 -37.47 -9.37
N ASP A 15 7.51 -38.30 -8.40
CA ASP A 15 7.98 -38.19 -7.02
C ASP A 15 7.81 -36.79 -6.40
N ASN A 16 6.62 -36.21 -6.59
CA ASN A 16 6.27 -34.93 -5.99
C ASN A 16 5.16 -35.09 -4.94
N ASN A 17 5.53 -35.06 -3.68
CA ASN A 17 4.62 -35.18 -2.54
C ASN A 17 3.78 -36.47 -2.63
N VAL A 18 2.45 -36.38 -2.74
CA VAL A 18 1.53 -37.52 -2.86
C VAL A 18 1.57 -38.16 -4.26
N ILE A 19 2.07 -37.47 -5.26
CA ILE A 19 2.14 -37.95 -6.64
C ILE A 19 3.39 -38.81 -6.83
N LYS A 20 3.20 -40.07 -7.19
CA LYS A 20 4.30 -40.97 -7.58
C LYS A 20 4.66 -40.83 -9.04
N ALA A 21 3.66 -40.91 -9.89
CA ALA A 21 3.82 -40.72 -11.33
C ALA A 21 2.49 -40.31 -11.97
N VAL A 22 2.48 -39.17 -12.61
CA VAL A 22 1.35 -38.66 -13.41
C VAL A 22 1.88 -38.18 -14.75
N GLU A 23 1.23 -38.59 -15.82
CA GLU A 23 1.49 -38.10 -17.16
C GLU A 23 0.18 -37.69 -17.83
N LEU A 24 0.02 -36.38 -18.05
CA LEU A 24 -1.07 -35.81 -18.82
C LEU A 24 -0.64 -35.70 -20.28
N THR A 25 -1.31 -36.45 -21.15
CA THR A 25 -0.97 -36.55 -22.57
C THR A 25 -1.64 -35.43 -23.38
N PRO A 26 -1.28 -35.25 -24.65
CA PRO A 26 -1.92 -34.28 -25.55
C PRO A 26 -3.43 -34.43 -25.67
N ASP A 27 -3.98 -35.65 -25.47
CA ASP A 27 -5.43 -35.89 -25.56
C ASP A 27 -6.22 -35.02 -24.55
N ILE A 28 -5.69 -34.87 -23.34
CA ILE A 28 -6.27 -34.00 -22.33
C ILE A 28 -5.69 -32.57 -22.39
N MET A 29 -4.39 -32.43 -22.57
CA MET A 29 -3.71 -31.16 -22.50
C MET A 29 -3.95 -30.25 -23.72
N SER A 30 -4.56 -30.75 -24.79
CA SER A 30 -5.02 -29.93 -25.92
C SER A 30 -6.36 -29.22 -25.66
N LYS A 31 -7.10 -29.60 -24.62
CA LYS A 31 -8.38 -28.98 -24.28
C LYS A 31 -8.18 -27.55 -23.78
N ARG A 32 -9.11 -26.67 -24.15
CA ARG A 32 -9.07 -25.25 -23.70
C ARG A 32 -9.50 -25.07 -22.26
N LEU A 33 -10.32 -25.98 -21.74
CA LEU A 33 -10.70 -26.01 -20.32
C LEU A 33 -10.38 -27.41 -19.78
N ILE A 34 -9.53 -27.44 -18.76
CA ILE A 34 -9.15 -28.66 -18.06
C ILE A 34 -9.57 -28.49 -16.60
N GLN A 35 -10.33 -29.44 -16.09
CA GLN A 35 -10.71 -29.50 -14.70
C GLN A 35 -10.01 -30.65 -13.99
N ILE A 36 -9.21 -30.32 -12.99
CA ILE A 36 -8.61 -31.28 -12.08
C ILE A 36 -9.61 -31.50 -10.93
N VAL A 37 -10.16 -32.68 -10.83
CA VAL A 37 -11.18 -33.05 -9.84
C VAL A 37 -10.70 -34.17 -8.91
N GLY A 38 -11.33 -34.35 -7.78
CA GLY A 38 -11.04 -35.42 -6.80
C GLY A 38 -11.21 -34.95 -5.38
N GLU A 39 -11.15 -35.86 -4.43
CA GLU A 39 -11.25 -35.57 -3.00
C GLU A 39 -10.07 -34.72 -2.47
N SER A 40 -10.25 -34.18 -1.28
CA SER A 40 -9.18 -33.45 -0.59
C SER A 40 -8.01 -34.39 -0.26
N GLY A 41 -6.78 -33.93 -0.50
CA GLY A 41 -5.57 -34.72 -0.26
C GLY A 41 -5.10 -35.58 -1.44
N ASN A 42 -5.88 -35.78 -2.47
CA ASN A 42 -5.53 -36.65 -3.63
C ASN A 42 -4.48 -36.06 -4.60
N GLY A 43 -3.89 -34.89 -4.29
CA GLY A 43 -2.78 -34.34 -5.07
C GLY A 43 -3.17 -33.33 -6.14
N LYS A 44 -4.42 -32.83 -6.18
CA LYS A 44 -4.85 -31.78 -7.14
C LYS A 44 -3.96 -30.55 -7.11
N THR A 45 -3.82 -29.94 -5.95
CA THR A 45 -2.96 -28.75 -5.76
C THR A 45 -1.49 -29.09 -6.04
N THR A 46 -1.04 -30.29 -5.67
CA THR A 46 0.32 -30.75 -6.01
C THR A 46 0.53 -30.83 -7.52
N LEU A 47 -0.46 -31.29 -8.28
CA LEU A 47 -0.38 -31.35 -9.75
C LEU A 47 -0.31 -29.95 -10.38
N VAL A 48 -1.13 -29.02 -9.87
CA VAL A 48 -1.10 -27.61 -10.32
C VAL A 48 0.23 -26.95 -9.95
N GLU A 49 0.72 -27.14 -8.74
CA GLU A 49 2.02 -26.61 -8.32
C GLU A 49 3.18 -27.25 -9.10
N SER A 50 3.04 -28.51 -9.49
CA SER A 50 4.02 -29.17 -10.40
C SER A 50 4.04 -28.51 -11.77
N LEU A 51 2.89 -28.17 -12.33
CA LEU A 51 2.81 -27.43 -13.58
C LEU A 51 3.45 -26.04 -13.46
N LYS A 52 3.10 -25.30 -12.42
CA LYS A 52 3.72 -23.99 -12.14
C LYS A 52 5.24 -24.11 -11.98
N THR A 53 5.72 -25.15 -11.32
CA THR A 53 7.14 -25.43 -11.16
C THR A 53 7.80 -25.74 -12.51
N ALA A 54 7.17 -26.57 -13.35
CA ALA A 54 7.71 -26.92 -14.65
C ALA A 54 7.90 -25.69 -15.56
N ILE A 55 6.89 -24.81 -15.63
CA ILE A 55 6.92 -23.59 -16.46
C ILE A 55 7.57 -22.38 -15.79
N GLY A 56 7.68 -22.35 -14.46
CA GLY A 56 8.31 -21.27 -13.67
C GLY A 56 9.78 -21.55 -13.31
N GLY A 57 10.23 -22.79 -13.49
CA GLY A 57 11.60 -23.21 -13.21
C GLY A 57 11.94 -23.18 -11.72
N MET A 58 13.22 -23.08 -11.42
CA MET A 58 13.76 -23.13 -10.05
C MET A 58 13.21 -22.04 -9.11
N ASN A 59 12.76 -20.93 -9.65
CA ASN A 59 12.18 -19.82 -8.86
C ASN A 59 10.80 -20.17 -8.30
N ALA A 60 10.09 -21.10 -8.92
CA ALA A 60 8.79 -21.59 -8.46
C ALA A 60 8.89 -22.69 -7.39
N VAL A 61 10.09 -23.20 -7.10
CA VAL A 61 10.33 -24.26 -6.10
C VAL A 61 10.45 -23.65 -4.71
N ALA A 62 9.47 -23.88 -3.86
CA ALA A 62 9.42 -23.29 -2.51
C ALA A 62 10.49 -23.85 -1.55
N LYS A 63 10.79 -25.17 -1.63
CA LYS A 63 11.74 -25.87 -0.73
C LYS A 63 12.57 -26.88 -1.52
N LYS A 64 13.71 -26.47 -2.05
CA LYS A 64 14.58 -27.30 -2.90
C LYS A 64 15.14 -28.55 -2.17
N ASP A 65 15.46 -28.41 -0.91
CA ASP A 65 16.07 -29.47 -0.12
C ASP A 65 15.07 -30.58 0.28
N ALA A 66 13.77 -30.27 0.27
CA ALA A 66 12.70 -31.20 0.62
C ALA A 66 12.20 -32.05 -0.57
N LEU A 67 12.75 -31.85 -1.78
CA LEU A 67 12.33 -32.62 -2.94
C LEU A 67 12.84 -34.05 -2.85
N ALA A 68 11.99 -35.02 -3.21
CA ALA A 68 12.32 -36.44 -3.23
C ALA A 68 13.46 -36.74 -4.22
N PRO A 69 14.27 -37.78 -3.97
CA PRO A 69 15.12 -38.35 -5.02
C PRO A 69 14.22 -38.80 -6.19
N GLY A 70 14.62 -38.45 -7.43
CA GLY A 70 13.79 -38.74 -8.60
C GLY A 70 12.71 -37.71 -8.93
N PHE A 71 12.57 -36.65 -8.12
CA PHE A 71 11.66 -35.56 -8.42
C PHE A 71 11.83 -35.03 -9.83
N LEU A 72 10.73 -34.99 -10.56
CA LEU A 72 10.64 -34.42 -11.90
C LEU A 72 9.30 -33.72 -12.09
N THR A 73 9.34 -32.50 -12.59
CA THR A 73 8.19 -31.85 -13.22
C THR A 73 8.59 -31.40 -14.61
N GLU A 74 7.89 -31.87 -15.63
CA GLU A 74 8.21 -31.61 -17.03
C GLU A 74 6.95 -31.17 -17.77
N ALA A 75 6.95 -29.95 -18.30
CA ALA A 75 5.93 -29.47 -19.24
C ALA A 75 6.37 -29.75 -20.66
N GLN A 76 5.47 -30.34 -21.45
CA GLN A 76 5.68 -30.59 -22.87
C GLN A 76 4.94 -29.51 -23.68
N LEU A 77 5.69 -28.81 -24.49
CA LEU A 77 5.23 -27.67 -25.26
C LEU A 77 5.39 -27.96 -26.77
N THR A 78 4.64 -27.24 -27.59
CA THR A 78 4.85 -27.25 -29.04
C THR A 78 4.58 -25.86 -29.62
N ASP A 79 5.32 -25.50 -30.64
CA ASP A 79 5.06 -24.37 -31.53
C ASP A 79 4.38 -24.79 -32.86
N GLY A 80 4.00 -26.06 -32.95
CA GLY A 80 3.41 -26.68 -34.13
C GLY A 80 4.42 -27.41 -35.03
N GLU A 81 5.75 -27.22 -34.82
CA GLU A 81 6.81 -27.89 -35.58
C GLU A 81 7.66 -28.79 -34.70
N ILE A 82 8.01 -28.30 -33.53
CA ILE A 82 8.89 -29.01 -32.58
C ILE A 82 8.19 -29.29 -31.26
N LYS A 83 8.64 -30.33 -30.57
CA LYS A 83 8.26 -30.60 -29.20
C LYS A 83 9.37 -30.11 -28.28
N ILE A 84 9.00 -29.21 -27.36
CA ILE A 84 9.91 -28.60 -26.39
C ILE A 84 9.55 -29.10 -25.01
N PHE A 85 10.53 -29.47 -24.24
CA PHE A 85 10.41 -29.98 -22.88
C PHE A 85 11.12 -29.04 -21.93
N VAL A 86 10.40 -28.52 -20.96
CA VAL A 86 10.92 -27.62 -19.92
C VAL A 86 10.45 -28.08 -18.55
N GLY A 87 11.32 -28.01 -17.58
CA GLY A 87 10.94 -28.46 -16.25
C GLY A 87 12.03 -28.33 -15.21
N VAL A 88 11.75 -28.90 -14.04
CA VAL A 88 12.66 -28.97 -12.92
C VAL A 88 12.82 -30.42 -12.51
N ARG A 89 14.06 -30.83 -12.27
CA ARG A 89 14.36 -32.17 -11.78
C ARG A 89 15.42 -32.15 -10.67
N LYS A 90 15.38 -33.17 -9.81
CA LYS A 90 16.44 -33.47 -8.86
C LYS A 90 17.19 -34.69 -9.36
N ARG A 91 18.48 -34.54 -9.61
CA ARG A 91 19.36 -35.65 -10.06
C ARG A 91 20.62 -35.73 -9.24
N GLU A 92 21.23 -36.91 -9.18
CA GLU A 92 22.52 -37.11 -8.59
C GLU A 92 23.64 -36.68 -9.56
N LEU A 93 24.69 -36.12 -9.02
CA LEU A 93 25.90 -35.79 -9.77
C LEU A 93 26.72 -37.05 -9.98
N THR A 94 26.96 -37.38 -11.24
CA THR A 94 27.66 -38.62 -11.63
C THR A 94 29.17 -38.44 -11.82
N LYS A 95 29.68 -37.20 -11.81
CA LYS A 95 31.08 -36.87 -12.08
C LYS A 95 31.55 -35.68 -11.25
N GLY A 96 32.86 -35.63 -10.93
CA GLY A 96 33.53 -34.52 -10.25
C GLY A 96 33.63 -34.71 -8.72
N GLU A 97 34.14 -33.68 -8.05
CA GLU A 97 34.41 -33.68 -6.59
C GLU A 97 33.12 -33.86 -5.73
N ARG A 98 31.96 -33.59 -6.32
CA ARG A 98 30.63 -33.69 -5.67
C ARG A 98 29.84 -34.90 -6.17
N GLN A 99 30.51 -35.97 -6.63
CA GLN A 99 29.84 -37.20 -7.06
C GLN A 99 29.02 -37.80 -5.91
N GLY A 100 27.77 -38.10 -6.18
CA GLY A 100 26.79 -38.58 -5.19
C GLY A 100 25.94 -37.50 -4.51
N ASP A 101 26.32 -36.21 -4.63
CA ASP A 101 25.45 -35.10 -4.23
C ASP A 101 24.26 -35.00 -5.17
N SER A 102 23.12 -34.61 -4.64
CA SER A 102 21.94 -34.28 -5.46
C SER A 102 21.87 -32.79 -5.80
N VAL A 103 21.50 -32.49 -7.05
CA VAL A 103 21.27 -31.12 -7.52
C VAL A 103 19.88 -30.98 -8.09
N VAL A 104 19.24 -29.83 -7.78
CA VAL A 104 17.97 -29.44 -8.40
C VAL A 104 18.28 -28.45 -9.52
N GLU A 105 17.82 -28.75 -10.72
CA GLU A 105 18.08 -27.93 -11.89
C GLU A 105 16.85 -27.72 -12.75
N THR A 106 16.76 -26.55 -13.41
CA THR A 106 15.82 -26.34 -14.50
C THR A 106 16.48 -26.85 -15.79
N PHE A 107 15.76 -27.63 -16.56
CA PHE A 107 16.20 -28.16 -17.84
C PHE A 107 15.33 -27.69 -18.99
N LEU A 108 15.92 -27.71 -20.19
CA LEU A 108 15.26 -27.36 -21.45
C LEU A 108 15.87 -28.20 -22.57
N TYR A 109 15.05 -28.89 -23.33
CA TYR A 109 15.47 -29.56 -24.56
C TYR A 109 14.31 -29.61 -25.54
N ALA A 110 14.62 -29.78 -26.81
CA ALA A 110 13.62 -30.08 -27.85
C ALA A 110 13.87 -31.49 -28.40
N LYS A 111 12.83 -32.07 -29.02
CA LYS A 111 12.94 -33.32 -29.77
C LYS A 111 12.46 -33.09 -31.20
N ASN A 112 13.19 -33.65 -32.15
CA ASN A 112 12.76 -33.76 -33.52
C ASN A 112 11.81 -34.96 -33.70
N ASP A 113 11.29 -35.15 -34.92
CA ASP A 113 10.40 -36.26 -35.23
C ASP A 113 11.09 -37.63 -35.10
N GLU A 114 12.41 -37.69 -35.19
CA GLU A 114 13.24 -38.90 -35.00
C GLU A 114 13.51 -39.19 -33.52
N GLY A 115 13.10 -38.30 -32.63
CA GLY A 115 13.27 -38.42 -31.18
C GLY A 115 14.60 -37.95 -30.64
N GLU A 116 15.47 -37.37 -31.47
CA GLU A 116 16.75 -36.84 -31.05
C GLU A 116 16.60 -35.57 -30.23
N MET A 117 17.33 -35.48 -29.13
CA MET A 117 17.28 -34.33 -28.21
C MET A 117 18.32 -33.28 -28.63
N TYR A 118 17.90 -32.03 -28.67
CA TYR A 118 18.77 -30.88 -28.93
C TYR A 118 18.34 -29.64 -28.11
N THR A 119 19.22 -28.66 -27.99
CA THR A 119 18.88 -27.39 -27.36
C THR A 119 18.12 -26.50 -28.33
N PRO A 120 16.88 -26.05 -28.02
CA PRO A 120 16.12 -25.23 -28.93
C PRO A 120 16.80 -23.87 -29.17
N ILE A 121 16.67 -23.37 -30.41
CA ILE A 121 17.17 -22.05 -30.81
C ILE A 121 15.99 -21.08 -30.70
N ILE A 122 16.15 -19.99 -29.97
CA ILE A 122 15.16 -18.93 -29.79
C ILE A 122 15.81 -17.61 -30.20
N ASP A 123 15.17 -16.91 -31.11
CA ASP A 123 15.68 -15.64 -31.66
C ASP A 123 17.14 -15.74 -32.22
N GLY A 124 17.47 -16.91 -32.76
CA GLY A 124 18.80 -17.17 -33.37
C GLY A 124 19.90 -17.57 -32.38
N GLU A 125 19.61 -17.69 -31.10
CA GLU A 125 20.55 -18.09 -30.05
C GLU A 125 20.10 -19.39 -29.36
N SER A 126 21.04 -20.18 -28.88
CA SER A 126 20.75 -21.33 -28.02
C SER A 126 20.09 -20.86 -26.72
N ALA A 127 18.86 -21.35 -26.46
CA ALA A 127 18.11 -20.94 -25.29
C ALA A 127 18.61 -21.62 -24.02
N THR A 128 18.87 -20.83 -22.97
CA THR A 128 18.98 -21.37 -21.63
C THR A 128 17.61 -21.60 -21.03
N ALA A 129 17.46 -22.62 -20.17
CA ALA A 129 16.18 -22.93 -19.51
C ALA A 129 15.59 -21.70 -18.78
N ALA A 130 16.42 -20.92 -18.08
CA ALA A 130 15.99 -19.72 -17.37
C ALA A 130 15.47 -18.61 -18.31
N LYS A 131 16.13 -18.40 -19.47
CA LYS A 131 15.70 -17.44 -20.49
C LYS A 131 14.37 -17.86 -21.10
N TYR A 132 14.21 -19.15 -21.39
CA TYR A 132 13.00 -19.71 -21.98
C TYR A 132 11.80 -19.61 -21.03
N VAL A 133 11.96 -20.01 -19.78
CA VAL A 133 10.95 -19.88 -18.73
C VAL A 133 10.42 -18.44 -18.63
N LYS A 134 11.29 -17.45 -18.69
CA LYS A 134 10.90 -16.03 -18.67
C LYS A 134 10.04 -15.61 -19.87
N LEU A 135 10.23 -16.26 -21.03
CA LEU A 135 9.42 -16.00 -22.23
C LEU A 135 8.04 -16.65 -22.14
N LEU A 136 7.95 -17.82 -21.48
CA LEU A 136 6.71 -18.60 -21.38
C LEU A 136 5.72 -18.01 -20.40
N THR A 137 6.17 -17.32 -19.36
CA THR A 137 5.32 -16.90 -18.25
C THR A 137 4.93 -15.43 -18.38
N THR A 138 3.68 -15.15 -18.01
CA THR A 138 3.20 -13.80 -17.74
C THR A 138 2.99 -13.63 -16.24
N ASP A 139 2.85 -12.41 -15.80
CA ASP A 139 2.55 -12.13 -14.38
C ASP A 139 1.24 -12.80 -13.93
N LEU A 140 0.28 -13.00 -14.86
CA LEU A 140 -0.99 -13.69 -14.58
C LEU A 140 -0.89 -15.20 -14.55
N THR A 141 0.09 -15.82 -15.20
CA THR A 141 0.21 -17.29 -15.23
C THR A 141 0.25 -17.90 -13.82
N PHE A 142 0.90 -17.16 -12.88
CA PHE A 142 1.01 -17.56 -11.46
C PHE A 142 0.21 -16.66 -10.51
N SER A 143 -0.25 -15.51 -10.96
CA SER A 143 -0.88 -14.47 -10.11
C SER A 143 -2.40 -14.44 -10.18
N MET A 144 -3.04 -15.46 -10.83
CA MET A 144 -4.50 -15.58 -10.82
C MET A 144 -5.10 -15.49 -9.39
N PRO A 145 -4.51 -16.12 -8.35
CA PRO A 145 -4.99 -15.94 -6.98
C PRO A 145 -5.05 -14.49 -6.52
N ALA A 146 -4.23 -13.60 -7.10
CA ALA A 146 -4.27 -12.18 -6.78
C ALA A 146 -5.62 -11.52 -7.12
N LEU A 147 -6.38 -12.03 -8.10
CA LEU A 147 -7.72 -11.55 -8.44
C LEU A 147 -8.78 -11.93 -7.39
N PHE A 148 -8.47 -12.88 -6.50
CA PHE A 148 -9.37 -13.38 -5.47
C PHE A 148 -9.12 -12.76 -4.09
N THR A 149 -8.11 -11.90 -3.96
CA THR A 149 -7.85 -11.15 -2.72
C THR A 149 -8.76 -9.92 -2.63
N GLU A 150 -8.97 -9.42 -1.41
CA GLU A 150 -9.68 -8.16 -1.16
C GLU A 150 -8.74 -6.94 -1.23
N ASN A 151 -7.45 -7.15 -1.46
CA ASN A 151 -6.45 -6.10 -1.38
C ASN A 151 -6.33 -5.30 -2.68
N GLN A 152 -6.87 -4.09 -2.66
CA GLN A 152 -6.86 -3.13 -3.77
C GLN A 152 -5.45 -2.83 -4.30
N THR A 153 -4.47 -2.76 -3.42
CA THR A 153 -3.07 -2.52 -3.82
C THR A 153 -2.52 -3.69 -4.66
N VAL A 154 -2.92 -4.92 -4.34
CA VAL A 154 -2.53 -6.11 -5.12
C VAL A 154 -3.14 -6.05 -6.50
N HIS A 155 -4.44 -5.72 -6.60
CA HIS A 155 -5.11 -5.58 -7.89
C HIS A 155 -4.48 -4.49 -8.76
N ARG A 156 -4.20 -3.32 -8.18
CA ARG A 156 -3.55 -2.23 -8.90
C ARG A 156 -2.18 -2.63 -9.41
N LYS A 157 -1.33 -3.19 -8.55
CA LYS A 157 0.00 -3.66 -8.94
C LYS A 157 -0.03 -4.74 -10.02
N LEU A 158 -1.02 -5.64 -9.97
CA LEU A 158 -1.20 -6.64 -11.00
C LEU A 158 -1.49 -5.99 -12.35
N ILE A 159 -2.44 -5.06 -12.41
CA ILE A 159 -2.80 -4.36 -13.66
C ILE A 159 -1.62 -3.50 -14.16
N GLU A 160 -0.95 -2.76 -13.28
CA GLU A 160 0.24 -1.98 -13.62
C GLU A 160 1.35 -2.87 -14.21
N SER A 161 1.56 -4.06 -13.66
CA SER A 161 2.57 -5.00 -14.19
C SER A 161 2.17 -5.59 -15.54
N LEU A 162 0.87 -5.85 -15.75
CA LEU A 162 0.35 -6.38 -17.00
C LEU A 162 0.49 -5.41 -18.18
N PHE A 163 0.25 -4.14 -17.92
CA PHE A 163 0.22 -3.07 -18.94
C PHE A 163 1.35 -2.06 -18.74
N LYS A 164 2.48 -2.52 -18.20
CA LYS A 164 3.59 -1.65 -17.85
C LYS A 164 4.13 -0.88 -19.07
N GLU A 165 4.33 -1.56 -20.19
CA GLU A 165 4.90 -0.94 -21.38
C GLU A 165 3.98 0.15 -21.97
N GLU A 166 2.65 -0.06 -21.92
CA GLU A 166 1.67 0.94 -22.36
C GLU A 166 1.62 2.12 -21.38
N LEU A 167 1.63 1.86 -20.09
CA LEU A 167 1.62 2.89 -19.07
C LEU A 167 2.91 3.72 -19.09
N ASP A 168 4.07 3.07 -19.26
CA ASP A 168 5.36 3.74 -19.43
C ASP A 168 5.37 4.59 -20.72
N GLY A 169 4.83 4.07 -21.83
CA GLY A 169 4.68 4.79 -23.10
C GLY A 169 3.77 6.02 -23.00
N LEU A 170 2.84 6.04 -22.05
CA LEU A 170 1.98 7.18 -21.73
C LEU A 170 2.61 8.14 -20.70
N GLY A 171 3.76 7.80 -20.11
CA GLY A 171 4.42 8.60 -19.08
C GLY A 171 3.77 8.45 -17.70
N ALA A 172 3.20 7.29 -17.39
CA ALA A 172 2.49 7.06 -16.14
C ALA A 172 3.39 7.22 -14.90
N ASP A 173 4.65 6.80 -14.96
CA ASP A 173 5.60 6.94 -13.85
C ASP A 173 5.85 8.41 -13.49
N GLU A 174 5.94 9.30 -14.48
CA GLU A 174 6.08 10.74 -14.25
C GLU A 174 4.83 11.33 -13.60
N VAL A 175 3.64 10.87 -14.01
CA VAL A 175 2.37 11.30 -13.39
C VAL A 175 2.28 10.79 -11.95
N VAL A 176 2.68 9.55 -11.70
CA VAL A 176 2.73 8.97 -10.34
C VAL A 176 3.68 9.76 -9.45
N ALA A 177 4.85 10.15 -9.95
CA ALA A 177 5.78 11.01 -9.20
C ALA A 177 5.12 12.35 -8.83
N ARG A 178 4.47 13.04 -9.80
CA ARG A 178 3.74 14.29 -9.52
C ARG A 178 2.57 14.11 -8.55
N ILE A 179 1.87 12.98 -8.62
CA ILE A 179 0.82 12.65 -7.63
C ILE A 179 1.40 12.55 -6.22
N MET A 180 2.57 11.93 -6.06
CA MET A 180 3.25 11.82 -4.77
C MET A 180 3.63 13.19 -4.20
N ASP A 181 4.18 14.07 -5.05
CA ASP A 181 4.53 15.45 -4.68
C ASP A 181 3.27 16.25 -4.28
N CYS A 182 2.24 16.25 -5.14
CA CYS A 182 0.97 16.91 -4.84
C CYS A 182 0.29 16.35 -3.59
N LYS A 183 0.43 15.06 -3.31
CA LYS A 183 -0.07 14.44 -2.09
C LYS A 183 0.62 14.98 -0.85
N GLN A 184 1.94 15.14 -0.88
CA GLN A 184 2.70 15.71 0.22
C GLN A 184 2.28 17.17 0.48
N GLU A 185 2.14 17.98 -0.59
CA GLU A 185 1.66 19.36 -0.48
C GLU A 185 0.25 19.43 0.11
N ARG A 186 -0.67 18.61 -0.38
CA ARG A 186 -2.05 18.52 0.12
C ARG A 186 -2.10 18.13 1.60
N ASP A 187 -1.36 17.09 1.97
CA ASP A 187 -1.36 16.58 3.34
C ASP A 187 -0.74 17.61 4.31
N ALA A 188 0.33 18.30 3.90
CA ALA A 188 0.91 19.40 4.65
C ALA A 188 -0.08 20.56 4.83
N ALA A 189 -0.73 21.00 3.74
CA ALA A 189 -1.73 22.06 3.77
C ALA A 189 -2.94 21.66 4.64
N ARG A 190 -3.40 20.41 4.58
CA ARG A 190 -4.47 19.86 5.42
C ARG A 190 -4.12 19.93 6.91
N VAL A 191 -2.89 19.55 7.27
CA VAL A 191 -2.43 19.62 8.66
C VAL A 191 -2.40 21.06 9.15
N MET A 192 -1.92 22.01 8.32
CA MET A 192 -1.93 23.43 8.67
C MET A 192 -3.35 23.97 8.82
N CYS A 193 -4.25 23.61 7.93
CA CYS A 193 -5.66 23.96 7.97
C CYS A 193 -6.33 23.41 9.25
N SER A 194 -6.09 22.15 9.57
CA SER A 194 -6.61 21.49 10.78
C SER A 194 -6.11 22.14 12.06
N LYS A 195 -4.79 22.37 12.16
CA LYS A 195 -4.18 23.02 13.34
C LYS A 195 -4.73 24.43 13.59
N ALA A 196 -5.06 25.14 12.52
CA ALA A 196 -5.64 26.49 12.61
C ALA A 196 -7.16 26.49 12.82
N GLY A 197 -7.83 25.34 12.82
CA GLY A 197 -9.29 25.28 12.79
C GLY A 197 -9.90 25.95 11.57
N ALA A 198 -9.19 25.93 10.43
CA ALA A 198 -9.49 26.70 9.24
C ALA A 198 -10.36 25.95 8.21
N PHE A 199 -11.06 24.88 8.59
CA PHE A 199 -12.04 24.24 7.70
C PHE A 199 -13.32 25.08 7.59
N MET A 200 -13.96 25.09 6.42
CA MET A 200 -15.14 25.90 6.15
C MET A 200 -16.27 25.64 7.16
N GLU A 201 -16.46 24.39 7.59
CA GLU A 201 -17.44 24.01 8.61
C GLU A 201 -17.24 24.75 9.96
N ASN A 202 -16.00 25.11 10.31
CA ASN A 202 -15.72 25.86 11.52
C ASN A 202 -16.09 27.33 11.35
N PHE A 203 -15.80 27.92 10.18
CA PHE A 203 -16.23 29.29 9.87
C PHE A 203 -17.76 29.41 9.85
N GLU A 204 -18.46 28.44 9.28
CA GLU A 204 -19.92 28.38 9.29
C GLU A 204 -20.50 28.29 10.70
N ARG A 205 -19.87 27.50 11.59
CA ARG A 205 -20.25 27.44 13.02
C ARG A 205 -20.01 28.77 13.74
N GLU A 206 -19.05 29.54 13.32
CA GLU A 206 -18.75 30.88 13.80
C GLU A 206 -19.70 31.95 13.15
N GLY A 207 -20.60 31.54 12.25
CA GLY A 207 -21.56 32.41 11.55
C GLY A 207 -20.95 33.20 10.38
N LEU A 208 -19.78 32.74 9.88
CA LEU A 208 -19.06 33.38 8.78
C LEU A 208 -19.37 32.67 7.46
N SER A 209 -19.79 33.41 6.46
CA SER A 209 -19.96 32.90 5.10
C SER A 209 -18.67 33.00 4.28
N GLU A 210 -18.54 32.15 3.28
CA GLU A 210 -17.39 32.20 2.35
C GLU A 210 -17.28 33.56 1.66
N ALA A 211 -18.39 34.18 1.27
CA ALA A 211 -18.42 35.51 0.67
C ALA A 211 -17.78 36.55 1.60
N HIS A 212 -18.11 36.51 2.89
CA HIS A 212 -17.52 37.41 3.88
C HIS A 212 -16.01 37.17 4.03
N LEU A 213 -15.57 35.90 4.01
CA LEU A 213 -14.14 35.55 4.12
C LEU A 213 -13.32 36.00 2.89
N GLN A 214 -13.93 35.98 1.70
CA GLN A 214 -13.30 36.45 0.47
C GLN A 214 -13.09 37.97 0.44
N GLU A 215 -13.92 38.74 1.18
CA GLU A 215 -13.80 40.20 1.28
C GLU A 215 -12.75 40.63 2.32
N LEU A 216 -12.24 39.72 3.14
CA LEU A 216 -11.23 40.05 4.13
C LEU A 216 -9.94 40.52 3.46
N SER A 217 -9.41 41.59 4.03
CA SER A 217 -8.08 42.09 3.69
C SER A 217 -7.23 42.27 4.94
N ARG A 218 -5.95 42.14 4.78
CA ARG A 218 -5.03 42.28 5.92
C ARG A 218 -4.97 43.74 6.35
N VAL A 219 -5.29 43.99 7.59
CA VAL A 219 -5.26 45.33 8.21
C VAL A 219 -3.86 45.60 8.77
N ASP A 220 -3.33 46.78 8.53
CA ASP A 220 -2.03 47.18 9.09
C ASP A 220 -2.18 47.59 10.57
N VAL A 221 -1.97 46.61 11.43
CA VAL A 221 -1.98 46.81 12.90
C VAL A 221 -0.87 47.77 13.34
N GLY A 222 0.28 47.78 12.62
CA GLY A 222 1.40 48.66 12.94
C GLY A 222 1.04 50.14 12.82
N LYS A 223 0.18 50.49 11.86
CA LYS A 223 -0.32 51.85 11.69
C LYS A 223 -1.21 52.25 12.87
N ILE A 224 -2.14 51.36 13.28
CA ILE A 224 -3.01 51.62 14.45
C ILE A 224 -2.18 51.77 15.73
N GLU A 225 -1.12 50.95 15.89
CA GLU A 225 -0.20 51.09 17.02
C GLU A 225 0.54 52.41 17.01
N ALA A 226 0.94 52.92 15.84
CA ALA A 226 1.55 54.23 15.70
C ALA A 226 0.56 55.34 16.12
N ASP A 227 -0.69 55.26 15.65
CA ASP A 227 -1.77 56.21 15.98
C ASP A 227 -2.07 56.19 17.51
N ILE A 228 -2.04 55.01 18.15
CA ILE A 228 -2.19 54.87 19.61
C ILE A 228 -1.05 55.60 20.33
N ARG A 229 0.19 55.37 19.88
CA ARG A 229 1.37 56.05 20.47
C ARG A 229 1.29 57.56 20.33
N GLU A 230 0.87 58.04 19.17
CA GLU A 230 0.71 59.49 18.93
C GLU A 230 -0.38 60.07 19.85
N ALA A 231 -1.51 59.41 20.00
CA ALA A 231 -2.55 59.83 20.92
C ALA A 231 -2.10 59.77 22.39
N GLU A 232 -1.32 58.77 22.77
CA GLU A 232 -0.73 58.67 24.12
C GLU A 232 0.29 59.81 24.38
N ILE A 233 1.08 60.19 23.37
CA ILE A 233 1.97 61.35 23.45
C ILE A 233 1.18 62.66 23.59
N GLU A 234 0.08 62.79 22.84
CA GLU A 234 -0.81 63.94 22.95
C GLU A 234 -1.45 64.04 24.32
N ARG A 235 -1.94 62.94 24.87
CA ARG A 235 -2.42 62.86 26.26
C ARG A 235 -1.36 63.31 27.27
N ASP A 236 -0.14 62.84 27.12
CA ASP A 236 0.98 63.17 28.00
C ASP A 236 1.37 64.66 27.90
N ARG A 237 1.22 65.26 26.68
CA ARG A 237 1.40 66.72 26.54
C ARG A 237 0.34 67.53 27.26
N ILE A 238 -0.91 67.06 27.30
CA ILE A 238 -2.01 67.70 28.04
C ILE A 238 -1.78 67.59 29.55
N LEU A 239 -1.22 66.46 30.00
CA LEU A 239 -0.94 66.20 31.41
C LEU A 239 0.31 66.91 31.95
N ARG A 240 1.24 67.28 31.06
CA ARG A 240 2.59 67.81 31.36
C ARG A 240 2.67 69.23 31.96
N PRO A 241 1.72 70.17 31.83
CA PRO A 241 1.98 71.54 32.20
C PRO A 241 1.95 71.88 33.69
N ALA A 242 1.61 70.92 34.57
CA ALA A 242 1.34 71.32 35.96
C ALA A 242 2.49 71.19 36.94
N ASP A 243 3.50 70.39 36.73
CA ASP A 243 4.69 70.31 37.56
C ASP A 243 5.74 69.33 37.02
N ALA A 244 6.90 69.83 36.57
CA ALA A 244 7.98 69.02 35.98
C ALA A 244 8.56 67.98 36.97
N ALA A 245 8.52 68.26 38.24
CA ALA A 245 8.99 67.31 39.25
C ALA A 245 8.01 66.11 39.42
N TYR A 246 6.71 66.41 39.38
CA TYR A 246 5.65 65.39 39.49
C TYR A 246 5.63 64.46 38.27
N GLU A 247 5.80 65.03 37.08
CA GLU A 247 5.91 64.23 35.85
C GLU A 247 7.12 63.29 35.86
N LEU A 248 8.27 63.75 36.35
CA LEU A 248 9.48 62.94 36.40
C LEU A 248 9.33 61.76 37.35
N GLU A 249 8.65 61.96 38.47
CA GLU A 249 8.42 60.91 39.45
C GLU A 249 7.36 59.90 39.01
N CYS A 250 6.25 60.38 38.41
CA CYS A 250 5.22 59.52 37.82
C CYS A 250 5.75 58.73 36.64
N ASN A 251 6.56 59.37 35.79
CA ASN A 251 7.15 58.68 34.62
C ASN A 251 8.18 57.64 35.09
N LYS A 252 9.01 57.91 36.07
CA LYS A 252 9.93 56.92 36.65
C LYS A 252 9.17 55.69 37.18
N ILE A 253 8.07 55.92 37.91
CA ILE A 253 7.27 54.83 38.46
C ILE A 253 6.65 53.99 37.33
N ARG A 254 6.12 54.63 36.27
CA ARG A 254 5.52 53.93 35.12
C ARG A 254 6.56 53.20 34.28
N GLU A 255 7.69 53.82 33.94
CA GLU A 255 8.75 53.20 33.16
C GLU A 255 9.35 51.99 33.90
N ASP A 256 9.55 52.10 35.20
CA ASP A 256 10.05 51.01 36.02
C ASP A 256 9.06 49.83 36.06
N TYR A 257 7.75 50.13 36.25
CA TYR A 257 6.70 49.09 36.19
C TYR A 257 6.61 48.41 34.80
N GLN A 258 6.56 49.19 33.71
CA GLN A 258 6.47 48.64 32.36
C GLN A 258 7.69 47.79 31.99
N THR A 259 8.87 48.19 32.47
CA THR A 259 10.10 47.43 32.26
C THR A 259 10.04 46.06 32.95
N ARG A 260 9.57 46.05 34.21
CA ARG A 260 9.38 44.80 34.96
C ARG A 260 8.31 43.91 34.37
N LEU A 261 7.17 44.47 33.93
CA LEU A 261 6.08 43.74 33.31
C LEU A 261 6.52 43.06 32.02
N ARG A 262 7.18 43.80 31.12
CA ARG A 262 7.70 43.26 29.86
C ARG A 262 8.75 42.15 30.10
N ALA A 263 9.56 42.29 31.12
CA ALA A 263 10.53 41.26 31.50
C ALA A 263 9.82 39.99 31.97
N ALA A 264 8.78 40.14 32.81
CA ALA A 264 7.97 39.02 33.29
C ALA A 264 7.16 38.33 32.18
N GLU A 265 6.55 39.10 31.28
CA GLU A 265 5.84 38.54 30.10
C GLU A 265 6.78 37.75 29.20
N LYS A 266 7.90 38.34 28.85
CA LYS A 266 8.92 37.66 28.03
C LYS A 266 9.44 36.37 28.67
N ALA A 267 9.65 36.41 30.01
CA ALA A 267 10.08 35.22 30.73
C ALA A 267 9.00 34.13 30.73
N TYR A 268 7.74 34.52 30.91
CA TYR A 268 6.61 33.58 30.85
C TYR A 268 6.46 32.96 29.47
N ASP A 269 6.45 33.77 28.40
CA ASP A 269 6.32 33.29 27.03
C ASP A 269 7.47 32.33 26.66
N ALA A 270 8.67 32.65 27.09
CA ALA A 270 9.81 31.77 26.88
C ALA A 270 9.66 30.43 27.63
N ALA A 271 9.15 30.45 28.87
CA ALA A 271 8.94 29.25 29.66
C ALA A 271 7.84 28.36 29.02
N VAL A 272 6.73 28.96 28.60
CA VAL A 272 5.63 28.24 27.90
C VAL A 272 6.10 27.61 26.60
N THR A 273 6.92 28.34 25.84
CA THR A 273 7.48 27.83 24.59
C THR A 273 8.40 26.65 24.88
N ALA A 274 9.30 26.77 25.83
CA ALA A 274 10.22 25.71 26.20
C ALA A 274 9.51 24.44 26.71
N GLU A 275 8.42 24.60 27.49
CA GLU A 275 7.59 23.46 27.92
C GLU A 275 6.90 22.76 26.74
N LYS A 276 6.37 23.55 25.80
CA LYS A 276 5.70 23.03 24.62
C LYS A 276 6.66 22.26 23.70
N ASP A 277 7.84 22.83 23.49
CA ASP A 277 8.87 22.21 22.66
C ASP A 277 9.36 20.90 23.28
N GLU A 278 9.53 20.88 24.60
CA GLU A 278 9.91 19.68 25.33
C GLU A 278 8.80 18.60 25.25
N LYS A 279 7.53 18.98 25.40
CA LYS A 279 6.40 18.07 25.23
C LYS A 279 6.35 17.47 23.83
N GLN A 280 6.67 18.28 22.80
CA GLN A 280 6.71 17.79 21.44
C GLN A 280 7.89 16.84 21.23
N ARG A 281 9.10 17.23 21.70
CA ARG A 281 10.30 16.37 21.64
C ARG A 281 10.05 14.99 22.28
N LEU A 282 9.43 14.99 23.47
CA LEU A 282 9.10 13.74 24.16
C LEU A 282 8.09 12.87 23.40
N LYS A 283 7.13 13.50 22.72
CA LYS A 283 6.18 12.76 21.86
C LYS A 283 6.87 12.12 20.67
N ASP A 284 7.78 12.85 20.03
CA ASP A 284 8.51 12.36 18.87
C ASP A 284 9.46 11.21 19.29
N GLU A 285 10.15 11.36 20.43
CA GLU A 285 10.99 10.30 21.00
C GLU A 285 10.17 9.05 21.38
N TYR A 286 8.98 9.25 21.96
CA TYR A 286 8.06 8.16 22.26
C TYR A 286 7.61 7.43 21.00
N ALA A 287 7.20 8.17 19.96
CA ALA A 287 6.75 7.59 18.69
C ALA A 287 7.85 6.75 18.02
N GLU A 288 9.10 7.23 18.07
CA GLU A 288 10.24 6.48 17.54
C GLU A 288 10.52 5.20 18.37
N ALA A 289 10.46 5.33 19.70
CA ALA A 289 10.64 4.18 20.60
C ALA A 289 9.51 3.15 20.44
N GLU A 290 8.27 3.61 20.32
CA GLU A 290 7.09 2.75 20.11
C GLU A 290 7.19 1.99 18.78
N LYS A 291 7.64 2.66 17.73
CA LYS A 291 7.89 2.01 16.43
C LYS A 291 8.90 0.87 16.57
N LYS A 292 10.04 1.15 17.23
CA LYS A 292 11.09 0.13 17.46
C LYS A 292 10.58 -1.05 18.31
N TYR A 293 9.77 -0.75 19.32
CA TYR A 293 9.13 -1.75 20.15
C TYR A 293 8.15 -2.62 19.35
N ASN A 294 7.28 -2.01 18.54
CA ASN A 294 6.30 -2.72 17.72
C ASN A 294 6.98 -3.59 16.67
N GLU A 295 8.05 -3.11 16.04
CA GLU A 295 8.87 -3.92 15.13
C GLU A 295 9.50 -5.13 15.85
N GLN A 296 9.90 -4.96 17.10
CA GLN A 296 10.41 -6.06 17.92
C GLN A 296 9.30 -7.08 18.24
N GLU A 297 8.11 -6.62 18.67
CA GLU A 297 6.98 -7.51 19.00
C GLU A 297 6.47 -8.26 17.76
N GLU A 298 6.46 -7.60 16.59
CA GLU A 298 6.14 -8.29 15.34
C GLU A 298 7.15 -9.42 15.02
N ARG A 299 8.45 -9.12 15.18
CA ARG A 299 9.50 -10.14 15.00
C ARG A 299 9.37 -11.28 16.00
N LYS A 300 9.07 -10.96 17.25
CA LYS A 300 8.85 -11.95 18.32
C LYS A 300 7.66 -12.85 17.98
N THR A 301 6.55 -12.29 17.51
CA THR A 301 5.36 -13.04 17.08
C THR A 301 5.68 -13.96 15.91
N LYS A 302 6.40 -13.45 14.90
CA LYS A 302 6.87 -14.26 13.76
C LYS A 302 7.76 -15.42 14.22
N TRP A 303 8.66 -15.16 15.15
CA TRP A 303 9.53 -16.20 15.71
C TRP A 303 8.77 -17.22 16.55
N ALA A 304 7.75 -16.79 17.31
CA ALA A 304 6.90 -17.71 18.06
C ALA A 304 6.12 -18.65 17.11
N ALA A 305 5.53 -18.11 16.05
CA ALA A 305 4.84 -18.92 15.05
C ALA A 305 5.79 -19.89 14.33
N TYR A 306 6.99 -19.42 14.00
CA TYR A 306 8.02 -20.27 13.40
C TYR A 306 8.49 -21.39 14.34
N TYR A 307 8.65 -21.09 15.62
CA TYR A 307 9.00 -22.07 16.64
C TYR A 307 7.95 -23.16 16.76
N GLU A 308 6.66 -22.82 16.85
CA GLU A 308 5.58 -23.80 16.93
C GLU A 308 5.51 -24.67 15.67
N ASN A 309 5.75 -24.09 14.50
CA ASN A 309 5.80 -24.83 13.24
C ASN A 309 6.95 -25.84 13.22
N ILE A 310 8.16 -25.44 13.63
CA ILE A 310 9.32 -26.35 13.71
C ILE A 310 9.05 -27.47 14.72
N LYS A 311 8.45 -27.16 15.86
CA LYS A 311 8.13 -28.14 16.89
C LYS A 311 7.13 -29.17 16.39
N ALA A 312 6.05 -28.71 15.72
CA ALA A 312 5.06 -29.59 15.11
C ALA A 312 5.67 -30.47 14.01
N ASN A 313 6.54 -29.90 13.18
CA ASN A 313 7.25 -30.67 12.15
C ASN A 313 8.20 -31.71 12.77
N ALA A 314 8.91 -31.35 13.83
CA ALA A 314 9.76 -32.34 14.54
C ALA A 314 8.94 -33.53 15.04
N GLU A 315 7.73 -33.33 15.55
CA GLU A 315 6.82 -34.38 15.96
C GLU A 315 6.38 -35.31 14.83
N THR A 316 6.35 -34.79 13.61
CA THR A 316 5.96 -35.54 12.41
C THR A 316 7.10 -36.40 11.86
N PHE A 317 8.35 -35.96 12.02
CA PHE A 317 9.52 -36.63 11.42
C PHE A 317 10.26 -37.59 12.35
N PHE A 318 10.16 -37.42 13.66
CA PHE A 318 10.89 -38.25 14.62
C PHE A 318 9.95 -39.25 15.33
N TYR A 319 10.07 -40.52 14.96
CA TYR A 319 9.28 -41.61 15.55
C TYR A 319 9.89 -42.16 16.86
N ASN A 320 11.17 -41.94 17.11
CA ASN A 320 11.84 -42.33 18.34
C ASN A 320 11.62 -41.25 19.41
N THR A 321 11.03 -41.65 20.52
CA THR A 321 10.68 -40.75 21.63
C THR A 321 11.89 -40.08 22.29
N GLU A 322 13.06 -40.75 22.34
CA GLU A 322 14.29 -40.16 22.89
C GLU A 322 14.92 -39.14 21.93
N GLU A 323 14.94 -39.41 20.63
CA GLU A 323 15.45 -38.47 19.62
C GLU A 323 14.54 -37.26 19.51
N LEU A 324 13.25 -37.47 19.52
CA LEU A 324 12.26 -36.38 19.52
C LEU A 324 12.44 -35.48 20.76
N ALA A 325 12.68 -36.08 21.94
CA ALA A 325 12.90 -35.31 23.17
C ALA A 325 14.17 -34.42 23.04
N LYS A 326 15.28 -34.96 22.54
CA LYS A 326 16.52 -34.21 22.32
C LYS A 326 16.33 -33.09 21.31
N VAL A 327 15.64 -33.37 20.21
CA VAL A 327 15.35 -32.36 19.18
C VAL A 327 14.45 -31.26 19.73
N LYS A 328 13.44 -31.58 20.48
CA LYS A 328 12.58 -30.59 21.15
C LYS A 328 13.38 -29.72 22.12
N GLU A 329 14.25 -30.31 22.92
CA GLU A 329 15.13 -29.56 23.82
C GLU A 329 16.05 -28.60 23.09
N MET A 330 16.66 -29.05 21.98
CA MET A 330 17.49 -28.18 21.13
C MET A 330 16.70 -27.02 20.50
N ILE A 331 15.49 -27.28 20.00
CA ILE A 331 14.60 -26.29 19.44
C ILE A 331 14.23 -25.26 20.52
N GLU A 332 13.87 -25.71 21.71
CA GLU A 332 13.52 -24.86 22.84
C GLU A 332 14.71 -24.02 23.33
N ALA A 333 15.87 -24.63 23.46
CA ALA A 333 17.11 -23.92 23.82
C ALA A 333 17.41 -22.81 22.79
N ARG A 334 17.29 -23.10 21.50
CA ARG A 334 17.49 -22.12 20.42
C ARG A 334 16.47 -21.01 20.45
N TYR A 335 15.20 -21.33 20.68
CA TYR A 335 14.14 -20.35 20.84
C TYR A 335 14.40 -19.40 22.00
N LYS A 336 14.82 -19.91 23.17
CA LYS A 336 15.21 -19.13 24.34
C LYS A 336 16.34 -18.15 24.00
N VAL A 337 17.38 -18.59 23.29
CA VAL A 337 18.49 -17.74 22.85
C VAL A 337 18.03 -16.64 21.89
N ILE A 338 17.10 -16.93 21.00
CA ILE A 338 16.58 -15.94 20.06
C ILE A 338 15.66 -14.96 20.79
N THR A 339 14.77 -15.44 21.64
CA THR A 339 13.81 -14.60 22.36
C THR A 339 14.48 -13.71 23.42
N SER A 340 15.61 -14.17 24.00
CA SER A 340 16.39 -13.34 24.94
C SER A 340 16.99 -12.08 24.30
N LYS A 341 17.02 -11.98 22.97
CA LYS A 341 17.45 -10.78 22.25
C LYS A 341 16.36 -9.71 22.14
N PHE A 342 15.13 -10.05 22.46
CA PHE A 342 14.01 -9.10 22.47
C PHE A 342 13.95 -8.43 23.84
N THR A 343 14.73 -7.38 24.00
CA THR A 343 14.97 -6.73 25.29
C THR A 343 14.29 -5.36 25.44
N LEU A 344 13.73 -4.83 24.36
CA LEU A 344 13.06 -3.55 24.43
C LEU A 344 11.78 -3.68 25.26
N ALA A 345 11.69 -2.88 26.29
CA ALA A 345 10.47 -2.71 27.05
C ALA A 345 9.48 -1.84 26.28
N LYS A 346 8.19 -2.01 26.55
CA LYS A 346 7.17 -1.11 26.03
C LYS A 346 7.49 0.30 26.52
N PRO A 347 7.63 1.26 25.59
CA PRO A 347 7.94 2.61 25.99
C PRO A 347 6.75 3.24 26.74
N GLU A 348 7.07 4.13 27.62
CA GLU A 348 6.12 4.98 28.30
C GLU A 348 6.39 6.43 27.90
N LEU A 349 5.33 7.18 27.67
CA LEU A 349 5.47 8.59 27.36
C LEU A 349 5.99 9.30 28.61
N ALA A 350 7.21 9.79 28.54
CA ALA A 350 7.80 10.54 29.63
C ALA A 350 7.04 11.86 29.86
N ALA A 351 6.85 12.20 31.11
CA ALA A 351 6.39 13.52 31.46
C ALA A 351 7.52 14.54 31.29
N PRO A 352 7.21 15.78 30.90
CA PRO A 352 8.19 16.84 30.89
C PRO A 352 8.88 16.94 32.27
N ALA A 353 10.15 17.31 32.27
CA ALA A 353 10.87 17.51 33.54
C ALA A 353 10.12 18.53 34.41
N PRO A 354 9.95 18.26 35.71
CA PRO A 354 9.21 19.16 36.62
C PRO A 354 9.70 20.61 36.57
N LYS A 355 10.93 20.82 36.13
CA LYS A 355 11.52 22.14 35.92
C LYS A 355 10.69 22.97 34.90
N PHE A 356 10.30 22.40 33.77
CA PHE A 356 9.56 23.15 32.74
C PHE A 356 8.19 23.59 33.24
N GLU A 357 7.47 22.72 33.93
CA GLU A 357 6.18 23.05 34.54
C GLU A 357 6.39 24.06 35.69
N GLY A 358 7.44 23.85 36.49
CA GLY A 358 7.83 24.76 37.56
C GLY A 358 8.22 26.14 37.02
N ASP A 359 8.97 26.20 35.93
CA ASP A 359 9.37 27.46 35.30
C ASP A 359 8.15 28.22 34.76
N VAL A 360 7.16 27.52 34.13
CA VAL A 360 5.90 28.12 33.69
C VAL A 360 5.08 28.63 34.87
N ILE A 361 4.97 27.85 35.95
CA ILE A 361 4.22 28.25 37.15
C ILE A 361 4.88 29.44 37.82
N ASN A 362 6.22 29.41 38.00
CA ASN A 362 6.95 30.47 38.64
C ASN A 362 6.91 31.78 37.84
N THR A 363 7.16 31.71 36.54
CA THR A 363 7.12 32.90 35.68
C THR A 363 5.71 33.46 35.54
N LYS A 364 4.67 32.61 35.58
CA LYS A 364 3.28 33.04 35.64
C LYS A 364 2.98 33.76 36.98
N ALA A 365 3.44 33.19 38.08
CA ALA A 365 3.26 33.79 39.40
C ALA A 365 3.97 35.15 39.49
N GLU A 366 5.19 35.28 38.94
CA GLU A 366 5.91 36.55 38.84
C GLU A 366 5.17 37.56 37.94
N LEU A 367 4.64 37.11 36.80
CA LEU A 367 3.82 37.93 35.89
C LEU A 367 2.55 38.42 36.59
N ASP A 368 1.83 37.51 37.27
CA ASP A 368 0.58 37.82 37.97
C ASP A 368 0.87 38.74 39.19
N ALA A 369 1.98 38.52 39.91
CA ALA A 369 2.42 39.38 40.97
C ALA A 369 2.78 40.78 40.44
N THR A 370 3.54 40.85 39.34
CA THR A 370 3.88 42.12 38.70
C THR A 370 2.64 42.87 38.19
N LYS A 371 1.66 42.16 37.65
CA LYS A 371 0.35 42.74 37.26
C LYS A 371 -0.44 43.25 38.46
N ALA A 372 -0.36 42.54 39.58
CA ALA A 372 -1.01 42.97 40.83
C ALA A 372 -0.40 44.25 41.41
N GLU A 373 0.91 44.48 41.20
CA GLU A 373 1.58 45.72 41.61
C GLU A 373 1.01 46.96 40.92
N GLU A 374 0.42 46.80 39.70
CA GLU A 374 -0.23 47.89 38.98
C GLU A 374 -1.31 48.58 39.84
N ALA A 375 -2.06 47.79 40.58
CA ALA A 375 -3.15 48.27 41.44
C ALA A 375 -2.62 48.99 42.71
N LEU A 376 -1.31 48.82 43.02
CA LEU A 376 -0.67 49.37 44.19
C LEU A 376 0.17 50.64 43.90
N LEU A 377 0.26 51.03 42.62
CA LEU A 377 0.99 52.22 42.22
C LEU A 377 0.30 53.47 42.81
N LYS A 378 0.96 54.09 43.76
CA LYS A 378 0.50 55.36 44.37
C LYS A 378 1.10 56.51 43.57
N PHE A 379 0.25 57.24 42.94
CA PHE A 379 0.62 58.48 42.28
C PHE A 379 0.28 59.66 43.20
N PRO A 380 1.09 60.72 43.19
CA PRO A 380 0.75 61.94 43.95
C PRO A 380 -0.61 62.51 43.51
N GLU A 381 -1.35 63.08 44.42
CA GLU A 381 -2.63 63.76 44.08
C GLU A 381 -2.36 65.05 43.29
N LYS A 382 -2.98 65.15 42.12
CA LYS A 382 -2.87 66.32 41.27
C LYS A 382 -4.19 66.71 40.67
N ALA A 383 -4.37 68.02 40.43
CA ALA A 383 -5.44 68.52 39.59
C ALA A 383 -5.27 67.93 38.17
N VAL A 384 -6.13 67.00 37.82
CA VAL A 384 -6.04 66.27 36.55
C VAL A 384 -6.61 67.12 35.42
N PRO A 385 -5.83 67.52 34.41
CA PRO A 385 -6.34 68.18 33.23
C PRO A 385 -7.41 67.31 32.55
N ASP A 386 -8.37 67.91 31.86
CA ASP A 386 -9.42 67.17 31.18
C ASP A 386 -8.85 66.43 29.93
N THR A 387 -8.63 65.13 30.08
CA THR A 387 -8.10 64.24 29.03
C THR A 387 -9.17 63.42 28.35
N LYS A 388 -10.48 63.62 28.70
CA LYS A 388 -11.59 62.76 28.27
C LYS A 388 -11.65 62.52 26.77
N ALA A 389 -11.41 63.56 25.95
CA ALA A 389 -11.45 63.42 24.50
C ALA A 389 -10.33 62.53 23.93
N VAL A 390 -9.09 62.69 24.50
CA VAL A 390 -7.95 61.91 24.05
C VAL A 390 -8.01 60.47 24.58
N ASP A 391 -8.47 60.28 25.80
CA ASP A 391 -8.70 58.94 26.37
C ASP A 391 -9.75 58.16 25.60
N ALA A 392 -10.82 58.82 25.15
CA ALA A 392 -11.84 58.23 24.26
C ALA A 392 -11.23 57.83 22.89
N LYS A 393 -10.32 58.68 22.34
CA LYS A 393 -9.59 58.36 21.09
C LYS A 393 -8.71 57.12 21.27
N ILE A 394 -7.92 57.07 22.37
CA ILE A 394 -7.07 55.91 22.68
C ILE A 394 -7.88 54.64 22.84
N ALA A 395 -9.00 54.70 23.58
CA ALA A 395 -9.90 53.56 23.78
C ALA A 395 -10.46 53.03 22.45
N ASN A 396 -10.88 53.95 21.56
CA ASN A 396 -11.37 53.58 20.23
C ASN A 396 -10.30 52.96 19.35
N LEU A 397 -9.07 53.51 19.38
CA LEU A 397 -7.93 52.96 18.65
C LEU A 397 -7.54 51.57 19.19
N LYS A 398 -7.54 51.34 20.51
CA LYS A 398 -7.31 50.02 21.11
C LYS A 398 -8.37 49.01 20.70
N ALA A 399 -9.64 49.38 20.72
CA ALA A 399 -10.74 48.54 20.22
C ALA A 399 -10.57 48.24 18.73
N SER A 400 -10.13 49.23 17.93
CA SER A 400 -9.84 49.04 16.51
C SER A 400 -8.65 48.11 16.29
N LYS A 401 -7.62 48.17 17.14
CA LYS A 401 -6.48 47.23 17.11
C LYS A 401 -6.93 45.80 17.35
N GLU A 402 -7.67 45.57 18.44
CA GLU A 402 -8.19 44.22 18.75
C GLU A 402 -9.06 43.68 17.61
N LYS A 403 -9.90 44.53 17.01
CA LYS A 403 -10.70 44.14 15.85
C LYS A 403 -9.82 43.78 14.65
N ALA A 404 -8.82 44.60 14.34
CA ALA A 404 -7.87 44.36 13.25
C ALA A 404 -7.05 43.07 13.44
N GLU A 405 -6.63 42.80 14.69
CA GLU A 405 -5.93 41.54 15.04
C GLU A 405 -6.81 40.32 14.80
N ARG A 406 -8.07 40.37 15.19
CA ARG A 406 -9.06 39.29 14.94
C ARG A 406 -9.33 39.11 13.43
N GLU A 407 -9.49 40.20 12.69
CA GLU A 407 -9.66 40.16 11.24
C GLU A 407 -8.43 39.57 10.53
N ASN A 408 -7.22 39.91 10.97
CA ASN A 408 -5.98 39.34 10.45
C ASN A 408 -5.86 37.84 10.79
N GLU A 409 -6.25 37.44 11.98
CA GLU A 409 -6.30 36.02 12.35
C GLU A 409 -7.27 35.23 11.48
N LEU A 410 -8.46 35.79 11.23
CA LEU A 410 -9.44 35.21 10.32
C LEU A 410 -8.91 35.12 8.90
N PHE A 411 -8.27 36.19 8.43
CA PHE A 411 -7.62 36.21 7.12
C PHE A 411 -6.54 35.13 6.98
N ASP A 412 -5.66 35.00 7.97
CA ASP A 412 -4.59 33.98 7.98
C ASP A 412 -5.17 32.55 8.08
N ARG A 413 -6.28 32.36 8.81
CA ARG A 413 -7.01 31.09 8.85
C ARG A 413 -7.61 30.77 7.47
N TYR A 414 -8.30 31.73 6.85
CA TYR A 414 -8.90 31.55 5.52
C TYR A 414 -7.86 31.29 4.44
N ALA A 415 -6.72 31.98 4.47
CA ALA A 415 -5.61 31.71 3.54
C ALA A 415 -5.10 30.26 3.62
N LYS A 416 -5.07 29.66 4.82
CA LYS A 416 -4.72 28.24 4.99
C LYS A 416 -5.75 27.31 4.37
N TRP A 417 -7.03 27.64 4.48
CA TRP A 417 -8.09 26.87 3.81
C TRP A 417 -7.98 26.97 2.28
N CYS A 418 -7.76 28.16 1.74
CA CYS A 418 -7.55 28.37 0.31
C CYS A 418 -6.35 27.57 -0.21
N ALA A 419 -5.23 27.59 0.52
CA ALA A 419 -4.04 26.81 0.18
C ALA A 419 -4.31 25.29 0.19
N TRP A 420 -5.11 24.80 1.14
CA TRP A 420 -5.52 23.40 1.17
C TRP A 420 -6.42 23.05 -0.03
N ILE A 421 -7.42 23.89 -0.36
CA ILE A 421 -8.30 23.68 -1.52
C ILE A 421 -7.50 23.67 -2.83
N GLU A 422 -6.54 24.59 -2.99
CA GLU A 422 -5.67 24.64 -4.15
C GLU A 422 -4.81 23.37 -4.27
N ALA A 423 -4.16 22.96 -3.16
CA ALA A 423 -3.35 21.73 -3.15
C ALA A 423 -4.18 20.48 -3.41
N LYS A 424 -5.42 20.44 -2.88
CA LYS A 424 -6.39 19.36 -3.16
C LYS A 424 -6.76 19.34 -4.65
N GLY A 425 -7.03 20.49 -5.25
CA GLY A 425 -7.35 20.59 -6.68
C GLY A 425 -6.19 20.15 -7.60
N LYS A 426 -4.95 20.50 -7.25
CA LYS A 426 -3.75 20.01 -7.97
C LYS A 426 -3.64 18.49 -7.90
N TYR A 427 -3.78 17.92 -6.72
CA TYR A 427 -3.75 16.48 -6.50
C TYR A 427 -4.85 15.76 -7.30
N GLU A 428 -6.08 16.23 -7.27
CA GLU A 428 -7.21 15.66 -8.02
C GLU A 428 -6.98 15.75 -9.54
N LYS A 429 -6.37 16.83 -10.02
CA LYS A 429 -6.02 16.99 -11.44
C LYS A 429 -5.02 15.94 -11.90
N GLU A 430 -3.95 15.70 -11.13
CA GLU A 430 -2.95 14.68 -11.49
C GLU A 430 -3.55 13.26 -11.41
N ILE A 431 -4.39 12.97 -10.41
CA ILE A 431 -5.14 11.71 -10.35
C ILE A 431 -6.03 11.52 -11.57
N ASN A 432 -6.75 12.56 -12.00
CA ASN A 432 -7.59 12.50 -13.19
C ASN A 432 -6.75 12.32 -14.47
N THR A 433 -5.53 12.84 -14.50
CA THR A 433 -4.58 12.60 -15.59
C THR A 433 -4.20 11.12 -15.65
N LEU A 434 -3.82 10.52 -14.52
CA LEU A 434 -3.52 9.10 -14.45
C LEU A 434 -4.73 8.23 -14.85
N ARG A 435 -5.94 8.59 -14.42
CA ARG A 435 -7.16 7.90 -14.83
C ARG A 435 -7.33 7.85 -16.34
N LYS A 436 -7.17 8.99 -17.01
CA LYS A 436 -7.26 9.06 -18.48
C LYS A 436 -6.19 8.23 -19.18
N MET A 437 -5.04 7.99 -18.56
CA MET A 437 -4.02 7.08 -19.10
C MET A 437 -4.49 5.62 -19.04
N TYR A 438 -5.05 5.19 -17.89
CA TYR A 438 -5.61 3.85 -17.78
C TYR A 438 -6.77 3.62 -18.75
N GLU A 439 -7.63 4.61 -18.97
CA GLU A 439 -8.73 4.54 -19.94
C GLU A 439 -8.26 4.38 -21.41
N ARG A 440 -6.99 4.74 -21.68
CA ARG A 440 -6.38 4.59 -23.01
C ARG A 440 -5.72 3.23 -23.22
N ILE A 441 -5.62 2.41 -22.20
CA ILE A 441 -5.05 1.06 -22.34
C ILE A 441 -5.93 0.27 -23.30
N ASP A 442 -5.37 -0.11 -24.44
CA ASP A 442 -5.98 -1.08 -25.32
C ASP A 442 -5.71 -2.49 -24.78
N THR A 443 -6.72 -3.13 -24.24
CA THR A 443 -6.59 -4.49 -23.74
C THR A 443 -6.47 -5.52 -24.86
N GLY A 444 -6.79 -5.16 -26.10
CA GLY A 444 -6.87 -6.09 -27.22
C GLY A 444 -7.98 -7.16 -27.07
N VAL A 445 -8.82 -7.03 -26.05
CA VAL A 445 -9.99 -7.89 -25.81
C VAL A 445 -11.24 -7.04 -25.92
N GLU A 446 -12.09 -7.38 -26.91
CA GLU A 446 -13.32 -6.64 -27.19
C GLU A 446 -14.20 -6.52 -25.94
N GLY A 447 -14.56 -5.28 -25.59
CA GLY A 447 -15.42 -4.96 -24.47
C GLY A 447 -14.73 -4.94 -23.09
N LEU A 448 -13.47 -5.35 -22.98
CA LEU A 448 -12.73 -5.28 -21.73
C LEU A 448 -12.06 -3.91 -21.57
N LYS A 449 -12.42 -3.19 -20.53
CA LYS A 449 -11.86 -1.88 -20.21
C LYS A 449 -11.34 -1.84 -18.78
N ILE A 450 -10.26 -1.13 -18.59
CA ILE A 450 -9.68 -0.84 -17.26
C ILE A 450 -10.09 0.58 -16.90
N VAL A 451 -10.85 0.72 -15.83
CA VAL A 451 -11.42 2.01 -15.41
C VAL A 451 -10.90 2.33 -14.01
N PRO A 452 -10.00 3.31 -13.88
CA PRO A 452 -9.58 3.75 -12.56
C PRO A 452 -10.72 4.51 -11.89
N ASN A 453 -11.04 4.14 -10.68
CA ASN A 453 -12.01 4.82 -9.85
C ASN A 453 -11.31 5.36 -8.59
N ALA A 454 -11.52 6.63 -8.29
CA ALA A 454 -11.15 7.19 -7.00
C ALA A 454 -12.44 7.44 -6.23
N THR A 455 -12.85 6.46 -5.45
CA THR A 455 -13.91 6.60 -4.46
C THR A 455 -13.42 7.35 -3.24
N ASP A 456 -12.12 7.33 -3.00
CA ASP A 456 -11.43 8.07 -1.95
C ASP A 456 -10.26 8.85 -2.59
N THR A 457 -10.09 10.12 -2.22
CA THR A 457 -9.02 10.99 -2.73
C THR A 457 -7.62 10.42 -2.49
N ASP A 458 -7.48 9.43 -1.61
CA ASP A 458 -6.21 8.82 -1.25
C ASP A 458 -5.91 7.48 -1.95
N LYS A 459 -6.89 6.89 -2.63
CA LYS A 459 -6.75 5.56 -3.23
C LYS A 459 -7.30 5.53 -4.64
N ILE A 460 -6.45 5.16 -5.58
CA ILE A 460 -6.89 4.81 -6.93
C ILE A 460 -7.19 3.32 -6.93
N GLU A 461 -8.46 2.98 -7.06
CA GLU A 461 -8.92 1.62 -7.29
C GLU A 461 -8.92 1.35 -8.78
N VAL A 462 -8.53 0.16 -9.17
CA VAL A 462 -8.66 -0.30 -10.55
C VAL A 462 -9.95 -1.10 -10.66
N TRP A 463 -10.87 -0.58 -11.45
CA TRP A 463 -12.13 -1.21 -11.76
C TRP A 463 -12.07 -1.82 -13.16
N ILE A 464 -12.76 -2.92 -13.33
CA ILE A 464 -12.93 -3.58 -14.62
C ILE A 464 -14.35 -3.34 -15.08
N MET A 465 -14.49 -2.93 -16.34
CA MET A 465 -15.75 -2.90 -17.04
C MET A 465 -15.68 -3.88 -18.20
N TYR A 466 -16.72 -4.64 -18.38
CA TYR A 466 -16.87 -5.48 -19.54
C TYR A 466 -18.24 -5.24 -20.18
N ASP A 467 -18.25 -4.80 -21.43
CA ASP A 467 -19.45 -4.52 -22.25
C ASP A 467 -19.46 -5.32 -23.57
N GLY A 468 -18.65 -6.38 -23.64
CA GLY A 468 -18.51 -7.22 -24.83
C GLY A 468 -19.60 -8.29 -24.96
N ARG A 469 -19.46 -9.14 -25.98
CA ARG A 469 -20.43 -10.19 -26.34
C ARG A 469 -20.80 -11.19 -25.25
N TYR A 470 -19.97 -11.30 -24.18
CA TYR A 470 -20.21 -12.18 -23.04
C TYR A 470 -20.86 -11.47 -21.84
N ASP A 471 -21.20 -10.19 -21.95
CA ASP A 471 -21.73 -9.43 -20.82
C ASP A 471 -23.00 -10.07 -20.24
N LYS A 472 -23.93 -10.45 -21.09
CA LYS A 472 -25.19 -11.10 -20.70
C LYS A 472 -25.01 -12.47 -20.05
N ASP A 473 -23.96 -13.19 -20.42
CA ASP A 473 -23.67 -14.53 -19.93
C ASP A 473 -22.88 -14.54 -18.64
N PHE A 474 -22.00 -13.53 -18.44
CA PHE A 474 -21.03 -13.50 -17.35
C PHE A 474 -21.32 -12.43 -16.32
N PHE A 475 -21.57 -11.21 -16.76
CA PHE A 475 -21.50 -10.08 -15.84
C PHE A 475 -22.87 -9.62 -15.38
N LEU A 476 -23.95 -9.98 -16.11
CA LEU A 476 -25.32 -9.59 -15.80
C LEU A 476 -25.42 -8.08 -15.46
N ASN A 477 -24.65 -7.28 -16.17
CA ASN A 477 -24.58 -5.85 -15.95
C ASN A 477 -25.19 -5.11 -17.14
N PRO A 478 -26.54 -5.02 -17.20
CA PRO A 478 -27.23 -4.50 -18.37
C PRO A 478 -26.90 -3.04 -18.69
N ASN A 479 -26.21 -2.33 -17.79
CA ASN A 479 -25.91 -0.91 -17.91
C ASN A 479 -24.42 -0.61 -18.21
N GLY A 480 -23.58 -1.63 -18.39
CA GLY A 480 -22.13 -1.43 -18.65
C GLY A 480 -21.40 -0.72 -17.50
N GLU A 481 -21.85 -0.88 -16.24
CA GLU A 481 -21.23 -0.25 -15.09
C GLU A 481 -19.88 -0.90 -14.78
N SER A 482 -18.87 -0.07 -14.55
CA SER A 482 -17.59 -0.54 -14.02
C SER A 482 -17.71 -0.98 -12.56
N ARG A 483 -17.05 -2.05 -12.19
CA ARG A 483 -17.01 -2.56 -10.82
C ARG A 483 -15.58 -2.82 -10.38
N TYR A 484 -15.37 -2.66 -9.09
CA TYR A 484 -14.13 -3.08 -8.47
C TYR A 484 -14.01 -4.62 -8.55
N ILE A 485 -12.79 -5.12 -8.82
CA ILE A 485 -12.54 -6.56 -9.07
C ILE A 485 -13.15 -7.45 -7.98
N PHE A 486 -13.06 -7.04 -6.73
CA PHE A 486 -13.59 -7.80 -5.59
C PHE A 486 -15.13 -7.90 -5.58
N GLN A 487 -15.84 -6.98 -6.21
CA GLN A 487 -17.32 -7.00 -6.29
C GLN A 487 -17.85 -8.08 -7.26
N TYR A 488 -16.97 -8.65 -8.08
CA TYR A 488 -17.32 -9.75 -8.96
C TYR A 488 -17.32 -11.09 -8.22
N SER A 489 -18.21 -12.01 -8.59
CA SER A 489 -18.20 -13.39 -8.11
C SER A 489 -16.92 -14.12 -8.51
N SER A 490 -16.59 -15.21 -7.83
CA SER A 490 -15.41 -16.03 -8.17
C SER A 490 -15.41 -16.47 -9.63
N PHE A 491 -16.58 -16.82 -10.16
CA PHE A 491 -16.74 -17.16 -11.58
C PHE A 491 -16.39 -15.97 -12.50
N GLN A 492 -16.93 -14.80 -12.21
CA GLN A 492 -16.66 -13.59 -12.98
C GLN A 492 -15.20 -13.18 -12.92
N ARG A 493 -14.58 -13.28 -11.73
CA ARG A 493 -13.13 -13.03 -11.56
C ARG A 493 -12.28 -14.00 -12.36
N SER A 494 -12.67 -15.27 -12.45
CA SER A 494 -12.00 -16.25 -13.33
C SER A 494 -12.11 -15.87 -14.81
N ALA A 495 -13.28 -15.43 -15.25
CA ALA A 495 -13.48 -14.94 -16.60
C ALA A 495 -12.65 -13.69 -16.90
N ILE A 496 -12.62 -12.72 -15.98
CA ILE A 496 -11.74 -11.53 -16.06
C ILE A 496 -10.27 -11.95 -16.16
N GLY A 497 -9.85 -12.93 -15.37
CA GLY A 497 -8.49 -13.44 -15.42
C GLY A 497 -8.12 -14.04 -16.78
N VAL A 498 -9.01 -14.82 -17.38
CA VAL A 498 -8.81 -15.34 -18.75
C VAL A 498 -8.74 -14.19 -19.77
N MET A 499 -9.60 -13.19 -19.65
CA MET A 499 -9.58 -12.01 -20.53
C MET A 499 -8.29 -11.20 -20.37
N LEU A 500 -7.85 -10.96 -19.15
CA LEU A 500 -6.59 -10.25 -18.86
C LEU A 500 -5.38 -11.05 -19.36
N GLN A 501 -5.41 -12.38 -19.24
CA GLN A 501 -4.37 -13.23 -19.81
C GLN A 501 -4.35 -13.13 -21.35
N ALA A 502 -5.52 -13.13 -22.00
CA ALA A 502 -5.60 -12.92 -23.45
C ALA A 502 -5.07 -11.53 -23.86
N ALA A 503 -5.42 -10.47 -23.09
CA ALA A 503 -4.92 -9.12 -23.29
C ALA A 503 -3.37 -9.10 -23.23
N ARG A 504 -2.80 -9.71 -22.20
CA ARG A 504 -1.33 -9.74 -22.02
C ARG A 504 -0.62 -10.51 -23.12
N LEU A 505 -1.24 -11.54 -23.65
CA LEU A 505 -0.68 -12.36 -24.73
C LEU A 505 -0.57 -11.61 -26.07
N ASN A 506 -1.44 -10.62 -26.28
CA ASN A 506 -1.30 -9.75 -27.44
C ASN A 506 -0.01 -8.91 -27.37
N LEU A 507 0.48 -8.62 -26.15
CA LEU A 507 1.72 -7.89 -25.90
C LEU A 507 2.95 -8.80 -25.85
N LYS A 508 2.78 -10.06 -25.38
CA LYS A 508 3.85 -11.08 -25.32
C LYS A 508 3.42 -12.33 -26.12
N PRO A 509 3.48 -12.29 -27.45
CA PRO A 509 2.97 -13.38 -28.30
C PRO A 509 3.66 -14.72 -28.11
N LYS A 510 4.88 -14.75 -27.53
CA LYS A 510 5.63 -15.98 -27.22
C LYS A 510 5.25 -16.62 -25.88
N ALA A 511 4.48 -15.94 -25.03
CA ALA A 511 4.07 -16.49 -23.74
C ALA A 511 3.01 -17.59 -23.93
N LEU A 512 2.97 -18.52 -22.97
CA LEU A 512 1.93 -19.54 -22.91
C LEU A 512 0.57 -18.89 -22.69
N ARG A 513 -0.39 -19.25 -23.51
CA ARG A 513 -1.81 -18.86 -23.36
C ARG A 513 -2.47 -19.74 -22.31
N LEU A 514 -1.97 -19.63 -21.08
CA LEU A 514 -2.36 -20.47 -19.96
C LEU A 514 -2.81 -19.61 -18.78
N ALA A 515 -3.95 -19.94 -18.23
CA ALA A 515 -4.47 -19.41 -16.98
C ALA A 515 -4.70 -20.57 -15.99
N ILE A 516 -4.36 -20.39 -14.74
CA ILE A 516 -4.53 -21.42 -13.70
C ILE A 516 -5.36 -20.82 -12.57
N VAL A 517 -6.49 -21.43 -12.27
CA VAL A 517 -7.38 -21.05 -11.17
C VAL A 517 -7.55 -22.26 -10.25
N ASP A 518 -7.03 -22.13 -9.04
CA ASP A 518 -7.13 -23.18 -8.03
C ASP A 518 -8.29 -22.90 -7.06
N ASP A 519 -8.97 -23.96 -6.65
CA ASP A 519 -9.99 -23.98 -5.59
C ASP A 519 -11.25 -23.12 -5.83
N VAL A 520 -11.72 -23.02 -7.08
CA VAL A 520 -12.97 -22.33 -7.41
C VAL A 520 -14.01 -23.31 -7.92
N ALA A 521 -15.17 -23.37 -7.24
CA ALA A 521 -16.31 -24.18 -7.67
C ALA A 521 -17.09 -23.47 -8.78
N PHE A 522 -17.30 -24.16 -9.89
CA PHE A 522 -18.07 -23.68 -11.03
C PHE A 522 -19.33 -24.52 -11.24
N THR A 523 -20.43 -23.88 -11.61
CA THR A 523 -21.63 -24.58 -12.08
C THR A 523 -21.39 -25.14 -13.50
N GLN A 524 -22.14 -26.17 -13.89
CA GLN A 524 -22.04 -26.72 -15.24
C GLN A 524 -22.29 -25.66 -16.35
N LYS A 525 -23.25 -24.76 -16.10
CA LYS A 525 -23.50 -23.62 -17.00
C LYS A 525 -22.29 -22.69 -17.07
N GLY A 526 -21.70 -22.36 -15.92
CA GLY A 526 -20.51 -21.53 -15.83
C GLY A 526 -19.31 -22.13 -16.57
N LEU A 527 -19.09 -23.44 -16.44
CA LEU A 527 -18.02 -24.15 -17.15
C LEU A 527 -18.22 -24.11 -18.68
N ALA A 528 -19.43 -24.30 -19.16
CA ALA A 528 -19.71 -24.23 -20.61
C ALA A 528 -19.38 -22.84 -21.17
N VAL A 529 -19.74 -21.80 -20.44
CA VAL A 529 -19.45 -20.41 -20.83
C VAL A 529 -17.95 -20.09 -20.74
N LEU A 530 -17.25 -20.53 -19.66
CA LEU A 530 -15.80 -20.40 -19.58
C LEU A 530 -15.07 -21.15 -20.68
N SER A 531 -15.51 -22.37 -21.03
CA SER A 531 -14.94 -23.14 -22.13
C SER A 531 -15.04 -22.41 -23.46
N LYS A 532 -16.22 -21.81 -23.74
CA LYS A 532 -16.42 -20.99 -24.93
C LYS A 532 -15.50 -19.76 -24.92
N LEU A 533 -15.43 -19.03 -23.80
CA LEU A 533 -14.53 -17.88 -23.63
C LEU A 533 -13.07 -18.27 -23.90
N CYS A 534 -12.63 -19.38 -23.31
CA CYS A 534 -11.27 -19.88 -23.47
C CYS A 534 -10.98 -20.26 -24.94
N THR A 535 -11.96 -20.80 -25.63
CA THR A 535 -11.85 -21.13 -27.05
C THR A 535 -11.75 -19.88 -27.91
N ASP A 536 -12.63 -18.91 -27.68
CA ASP A 536 -12.70 -17.68 -28.46
C ASP A 536 -11.49 -16.76 -28.26
N LEU A 537 -10.93 -16.75 -27.06
CA LEU A 537 -9.73 -15.97 -26.72
C LEU A 537 -8.43 -16.78 -26.93
N ASP A 538 -8.51 -18.02 -27.36
CA ASP A 538 -7.38 -18.95 -27.52
C ASP A 538 -6.53 -19.06 -26.25
N VAL A 539 -7.14 -19.08 -25.07
CA VAL A 539 -6.49 -19.26 -23.75
C VAL A 539 -6.85 -20.65 -23.22
N GLN A 540 -5.86 -21.37 -22.71
CA GLN A 540 -6.08 -22.60 -21.96
C GLN A 540 -6.32 -22.27 -20.47
N LEU A 541 -7.39 -22.78 -19.89
CA LEU A 541 -7.72 -22.61 -18.48
C LEU A 541 -7.63 -23.97 -17.76
N ILE A 542 -6.83 -24.02 -16.72
CA ILE A 542 -6.76 -25.16 -15.81
C ILE A 542 -7.37 -24.77 -14.47
N THR A 543 -8.35 -25.55 -14.01
CA THR A 543 -9.05 -25.30 -12.73
C THR A 543 -8.99 -26.54 -11.85
N CYS A 544 -9.03 -26.32 -10.52
CA CYS A 544 -9.17 -27.41 -9.54
C CYS A 544 -10.53 -27.34 -8.87
N ARG A 545 -11.13 -28.51 -8.63
CA ARG A 545 -12.39 -28.66 -7.92
C ARG A 545 -12.31 -29.85 -6.95
N THR A 546 -12.73 -29.65 -5.71
CA THR A 546 -12.96 -30.78 -4.80
C THR A 546 -14.32 -31.39 -5.10
N ASP A 547 -14.33 -32.64 -5.50
CA ASP A 547 -15.54 -33.40 -5.82
C ASP A 547 -15.26 -34.89 -5.62
N ASP A 548 -16.27 -35.61 -5.15
CA ASP A 548 -16.22 -37.06 -5.00
C ASP A 548 -16.94 -37.68 -6.21
N ILE A 549 -16.16 -38.01 -7.23
CA ILE A 549 -16.66 -38.64 -8.47
C ILE A 549 -15.90 -39.92 -8.75
N ASP A 550 -16.62 -40.90 -9.24
CA ASP A 550 -16.03 -42.16 -9.72
C ASP A 550 -15.34 -41.99 -11.09
N ARG A 551 -14.38 -42.86 -11.39
CA ARG A 551 -13.69 -42.92 -12.69
C ARG A 551 -14.66 -42.99 -13.89
N SER A 552 -15.81 -43.64 -13.70
CA SER A 552 -16.84 -43.75 -14.73
C SER A 552 -17.55 -42.42 -15.04
N GLN A 553 -17.55 -41.50 -14.10
CA GLN A 553 -18.20 -40.19 -14.17
C GLN A 553 -17.30 -39.09 -14.75
N VAL A 554 -16.01 -39.36 -14.95
CA VAL A 554 -15.05 -38.42 -15.55
C VAL A 554 -15.52 -38.00 -16.94
N LYS A 555 -15.64 -36.71 -17.16
CA LYS A 555 -16.08 -36.12 -18.43
C LYS A 555 -14.88 -35.73 -19.29
N ASP A 556 -15.19 -35.41 -20.56
CA ASP A 556 -14.18 -34.84 -21.46
C ASP A 556 -13.66 -33.51 -20.89
N GLY A 557 -12.32 -33.34 -20.84
CA GLY A 557 -11.67 -32.17 -20.21
C GLY A 557 -11.53 -32.27 -18.69
N GLU A 558 -11.94 -33.36 -18.05
CA GLU A 558 -11.71 -33.61 -16.61
C GLU A 558 -10.54 -34.57 -16.40
N VAL A 559 -9.75 -34.27 -15.37
CA VAL A 559 -8.66 -35.11 -14.84
C VAL A 559 -9.01 -35.46 -13.39
N LEU A 560 -9.40 -36.68 -13.12
CA LEU A 560 -9.64 -37.18 -11.76
C LEU A 560 -8.30 -37.51 -11.09
N MET A 561 -8.03 -36.89 -9.95
CA MET A 561 -6.93 -37.25 -9.08
C MET A 561 -7.43 -38.18 -7.97
N GLU A 562 -6.88 -39.38 -7.92
CA GLU A 562 -7.20 -40.39 -6.91
C GLU A 562 -5.91 -41.03 -6.41
N ASN A 563 -5.62 -40.92 -5.11
CA ASN A 563 -4.43 -41.47 -4.48
C ASN A 563 -3.10 -41.09 -5.16
N GLY A 564 -2.99 -39.88 -5.70
CA GLY A 564 -1.80 -39.38 -6.40
C GLY A 564 -1.66 -39.88 -7.84
N GLU A 565 -2.67 -40.53 -8.40
CA GLU A 565 -2.76 -40.95 -9.81
C GLU A 565 -3.77 -40.09 -10.56
N ALA A 566 -3.59 -39.92 -11.85
CA ALA A 566 -4.48 -39.14 -12.71
C ALA A 566 -5.25 -40.06 -13.69
N PHE A 567 -6.57 -39.90 -13.76
CA PHE A 567 -7.46 -40.60 -14.66
C PHE A 567 -8.22 -39.60 -15.54
N PHE A 568 -8.23 -39.80 -16.84
CA PHE A 568 -8.95 -38.96 -17.81
C PHE A 568 -9.39 -39.80 -19.02
N LYS A 569 -10.41 -39.31 -19.73
CA LYS A 569 -10.83 -39.95 -20.97
C LYS A 569 -9.80 -39.70 -22.07
N LYS A 570 -9.37 -40.78 -22.72
CA LYS A 570 -8.52 -40.72 -23.91
C LYS A 570 -9.37 -40.45 -25.16
#